data_b5eed414f0f188004e287c0770f000cb
#
_entry.id   b5eed414f0f188004e287c0770f000cb
#
_cell.length_a   1.000
_cell.length_b   1.000
_cell.length_c   1.000
_cell.angle_alpha   90.00
_cell.angle_beta   90.00
_cell.angle_gamma   90.00
#
_symmetry.space_group_name_H-M   'P 1'
#
loop_
_entity.id
_entity.type
_entity.pdbx_description
1 polymer ?
#
loop_
_entity_poly.entity_id
_entity_poly.type
_entity_poly.pdbx_seq_one_letter_code
_entity_poly.pdbx_strand_id
1 'polypeptide(L)'
;MEEIFSLESNEARLQTLENYWLSKHIGFRHSFLPQIISEIMENDCSLSLSKISRKIGISRTTMVKHFDSHLCTMPSHFKKIARFRRAMKQRRLKFSNANLTAISHSADYFDQSHMIKDFKSLTSFAPKPFFSNISSLENGRITWMFL
;
A
#
# COMPACT_ATOMS: atom_id res chain seq x y z
N MET A 1 2.86 -26.07 13.98
CA MET A 1 1.81 -25.66 13.02
C MET A 1 0.51 -26.45 13.18
N GLU A 2 0.53 -27.70 13.57
CA GLU A 2 -0.67 -28.50 13.82
C GLU A 2 -1.57 -27.95 14.96
N GLU A 3 -0.97 -27.36 16.00
CA GLU A 3 -1.71 -26.75 17.11
C GLU A 3 -2.63 -25.58 16.71
N ILE A 4 -2.29 -24.84 15.64
CA ILE A 4 -3.11 -23.70 15.19
C ILE A 4 -4.41 -24.18 14.54
N PHE A 5 -4.36 -25.31 13.84
CA PHE A 5 -5.53 -25.86 13.18
C PHE A 5 -6.47 -26.61 14.13
N SER A 6 -6.00 -26.99 15.33
CA SER A 6 -6.82 -27.60 16.38
C SER A 6 -7.67 -26.59 17.16
N LEU A 7 -7.42 -25.28 17.00
CA LEU A 7 -8.20 -24.23 17.68
C LEU A 7 -9.60 -24.11 17.06
N GLU A 8 -10.62 -24.02 17.89
CA GLU A 8 -12.01 -24.03 17.46
C GLU A 8 -12.47 -22.75 16.76
N SER A 9 -11.88 -21.58 17.07
CA SER A 9 -12.27 -20.31 16.48
C SER A 9 -11.22 -19.72 15.56
N ASN A 10 -11.67 -19.04 14.51
CA ASN A 10 -10.78 -18.31 13.60
C ASN A 10 -10.08 -17.14 14.29
N GLU A 11 -10.72 -16.51 15.28
CA GLU A 11 -10.12 -15.45 16.09
C GLU A 11 -8.92 -15.98 16.89
N ALA A 12 -9.07 -17.13 17.53
CA ALA A 12 -8.00 -17.79 18.30
C ALA A 12 -6.84 -18.20 17.38
N ARG A 13 -7.14 -18.70 16.18
CA ARG A 13 -6.11 -19.04 15.16
C ARG A 13 -5.33 -17.81 14.72
N LEU A 14 -6.02 -16.70 14.41
CA LEU A 14 -5.41 -15.45 14.02
C LEU A 14 -4.53 -14.88 15.13
N GLN A 15 -5.03 -14.83 16.36
CA GLN A 15 -4.28 -14.33 17.50
C GLN A 15 -3.02 -15.16 17.76
N THR A 16 -3.11 -16.49 17.65
CA THR A 16 -1.96 -17.39 17.81
C THR A 16 -0.92 -17.19 16.72
N LEU A 17 -1.35 -17.03 15.46
CA LEU A 17 -0.46 -16.70 14.34
C LEU A 17 0.21 -15.34 14.53
N GLU A 18 -0.55 -14.33 14.93
CA GLU A 18 -0.02 -12.98 15.17
C GLU A 18 1.02 -13.01 16.30
N ASN A 19 0.72 -13.64 17.42
CA ASN A 19 1.65 -13.79 18.53
C ASN A 19 2.91 -14.57 18.12
N TYR A 20 2.77 -15.62 17.32
CA TYR A 20 3.91 -16.35 16.77
C TYR A 20 4.82 -15.45 15.92
N TRP A 21 4.25 -14.70 14.97
CA TRP A 21 5.04 -13.81 14.12
C TRP A 21 5.65 -12.65 14.89
N LEU A 22 4.91 -12.06 15.83
CA LEU A 22 5.42 -10.99 16.69
C LEU A 22 6.56 -11.48 17.61
N SER A 23 6.51 -12.76 18.07
CA SER A 23 7.60 -13.36 18.86
C SER A 23 8.89 -13.58 18.06
N LYS A 24 8.79 -13.68 16.72
CA LYS A 24 9.94 -13.74 15.82
C LYS A 24 10.50 -12.34 15.66
N HIS A 25 11.36 -11.91 16.55
CA HIS A 25 12.11 -10.66 16.41
C HIS A 25 12.95 -10.68 15.13
N ILE A 26 12.30 -10.44 13.99
CA ILE A 26 12.98 -10.23 12.71
C ILE A 26 13.63 -8.85 12.82
N GLY A 27 14.84 -8.82 13.34
CA GLY A 27 15.63 -7.60 13.46
C GLY A 27 16.10 -7.09 12.10
N PHE A 28 15.14 -6.78 11.21
CA PHE A 28 15.48 -6.16 9.94
C PHE A 28 16.04 -4.76 10.20
N ARG A 29 17.36 -4.65 10.07
CA ARG A 29 18.05 -3.36 10.18
C ARG A 29 18.63 -3.02 8.81
N HIS A 30 18.21 -1.89 8.29
CA HIS A 30 18.75 -1.36 7.04
C HIS A 30 19.02 0.13 7.19
N SER A 31 20.16 0.62 6.70
CA SER A 31 20.61 1.99 6.94
C SER A 31 19.69 3.06 6.37
N PHE A 32 19.01 2.82 5.25
CA PHE A 32 18.19 3.83 4.57
C PHE A 32 16.82 3.36 4.05
N LEU A 33 16.55 2.05 3.93
CA LEU A 33 15.23 1.57 3.46
C LEU A 33 14.06 2.06 4.31
N PRO A 34 14.11 2.01 5.67
CA PRO A 34 13.04 2.54 6.49
C PRO A 34 12.77 4.02 6.22
N GLN A 35 13.83 4.81 6.03
CA GLN A 35 13.71 6.24 5.72
C GLN A 35 13.06 6.48 4.35
N ILE A 36 13.42 5.69 3.33
CA ILE A 36 12.81 5.80 1.99
C ILE A 36 11.32 5.44 2.07
N ILE A 37 10.98 4.38 2.77
CA ILE A 37 9.59 3.92 2.94
C ILE A 37 8.78 4.99 3.66
N SER A 38 9.29 5.53 4.77
CA SER A 38 8.67 6.64 5.51
C SER A 38 8.45 7.85 4.60
N GLU A 39 9.46 8.29 3.83
CA GLU A 39 9.33 9.39 2.88
C GLU A 39 8.23 9.16 1.82
N ILE A 40 8.07 7.93 1.34
CA ILE A 40 7.01 7.59 0.39
C ILE A 40 5.63 7.54 1.08
N MET A 41 5.57 7.05 2.32
CA MET A 41 4.31 6.82 3.02
C MET A 41 3.77 8.06 3.73
N GLU A 42 4.64 8.90 4.29
CA GLU A 42 4.28 10.00 5.18
C GLU A 42 4.28 11.36 4.46
N ASN A 43 5.32 11.61 3.67
CA ASN A 43 5.40 12.85 2.91
C ASN A 43 4.71 12.65 1.58
N ASP A 44 3.48 13.18 1.50
CA ASP A 44 2.66 13.24 0.29
C ASP A 44 3.37 12.67 -0.95
N CYS A 45 2.89 11.55 -1.50
CA CYS A 45 3.57 10.85 -2.61
C CYS A 45 3.97 11.78 -3.80
N SER A 46 3.90 13.10 -3.61
CA SER A 46 4.32 14.16 -4.53
C SER A 46 5.83 14.18 -4.77
N LEU A 47 6.65 13.84 -3.76
CA LEU A 47 8.09 13.87 -3.92
C LEU A 47 8.55 12.86 -4.98
N SER A 48 9.35 13.32 -5.94
CA SER A 48 9.96 12.42 -6.91
C SER A 48 10.99 11.50 -6.24
N LEU A 49 11.17 10.28 -6.77
CA LEU A 49 12.19 9.35 -6.26
C LEU A 49 13.60 9.95 -6.28
N SER A 50 13.87 10.85 -7.24
CA SER A 50 15.14 11.57 -7.31
C SER A 50 15.31 12.59 -6.17
N LYS A 51 14.23 13.22 -5.73
CA LYS A 51 14.28 14.10 -4.55
C LYS A 51 14.48 13.29 -3.26
N ILE A 52 13.79 12.15 -3.14
CA ILE A 52 13.94 11.24 -1.99
C ILE A 52 15.36 10.70 -1.92
N SER A 53 15.93 10.18 -3.03
CA SER A 53 17.29 9.65 -3.05
C SER A 53 18.33 10.72 -2.67
N ARG A 54 18.16 11.95 -3.17
CA ARG A 54 19.04 13.08 -2.82
C ARG A 54 18.93 13.46 -1.34
N LYS A 55 17.71 13.50 -0.78
CA LYS A 55 17.48 13.81 0.63
C LYS A 55 18.17 12.81 1.57
N ILE A 56 18.19 11.53 1.17
CA ILE A 56 18.77 10.43 1.95
C ILE A 56 20.28 10.26 1.67
N GLY A 57 20.82 10.95 0.66
CA GLY A 57 22.24 10.87 0.32
C GLY A 57 22.66 9.61 -0.44
N ILE A 58 21.75 8.97 -1.17
CA ILE A 58 22.03 7.77 -1.97
C ILE A 58 21.75 8.01 -3.46
N SER A 59 22.39 7.20 -4.31
CA SER A 59 22.07 7.24 -5.74
C SER A 59 20.71 6.57 -6.02
N ARG A 60 20.09 6.95 -7.12
CA ARG A 60 18.86 6.32 -7.58
C ARG A 60 19.05 4.82 -7.90
N THR A 61 20.20 4.48 -8.44
CA THR A 61 20.59 3.10 -8.73
C THR A 61 20.71 2.28 -7.45
N THR A 62 21.33 2.84 -6.42
CA THR A 62 21.42 2.24 -5.08
C THR A 62 20.02 2.00 -4.50
N MET A 63 19.12 2.99 -4.57
CA MET A 63 17.74 2.85 -4.13
C MET A 63 17.02 1.68 -4.83
N VAL A 64 17.13 1.59 -6.16
CA VAL A 64 16.52 0.51 -6.95
C VAL A 64 17.07 -0.85 -6.53
N LYS A 65 18.39 -0.98 -6.40
CA LYS A 65 19.06 -2.22 -6.00
C LYS A 65 18.54 -2.75 -4.65
N HIS A 66 18.42 -1.86 -3.66
CA HIS A 66 17.96 -2.26 -2.33
C HIS A 66 16.47 -2.55 -2.28
N PHE A 67 15.65 -1.83 -3.03
CA PHE A 67 14.23 -2.16 -3.17
C PHE A 67 14.03 -3.53 -3.80
N ASP A 68 14.75 -3.83 -4.88
CA ASP A 68 14.70 -5.13 -5.53
C ASP A 68 15.14 -6.25 -4.59
N SER A 69 16.32 -6.11 -3.96
CA SER A 69 16.89 -7.13 -3.08
C SER A 69 16.10 -7.40 -1.81
N HIS A 70 15.46 -6.39 -1.22
CA HIS A 70 14.82 -6.53 0.10
C HIS A 70 13.28 -6.49 0.06
N LEU A 71 12.70 -5.89 -0.98
CA LEU A 71 11.25 -5.74 -1.11
C LEU A 71 10.71 -6.41 -2.38
N CYS A 72 11.57 -7.03 -3.18
CA CYS A 72 11.23 -7.69 -4.45
C CYS A 72 10.36 -6.81 -5.35
N THR A 73 10.58 -5.50 -5.33
CA THR A 73 9.81 -4.54 -6.10
C THR A 73 10.61 -3.29 -6.46
N MET A 74 10.16 -2.56 -7.48
CA MET A 74 10.74 -1.28 -7.85
C MET A 74 10.20 -0.14 -6.98
N PRO A 75 11.02 0.88 -6.61
CA PRO A 75 10.55 2.04 -5.84
C PRO A 75 9.36 2.76 -6.49
N SER A 76 9.32 2.82 -7.83
CA SER A 76 8.20 3.41 -8.58
C SER A 76 6.90 2.62 -8.41
N HIS A 77 6.99 1.30 -8.39
CA HIS A 77 5.84 0.42 -8.18
C HIS A 77 5.34 0.52 -6.73
N PHE A 78 6.26 0.51 -5.77
CA PHE A 78 5.92 0.73 -4.36
C PHE A 78 5.19 2.06 -4.16
N LYS A 79 5.69 3.14 -4.77
CA LYS A 79 5.04 4.46 -4.75
C LYS A 79 3.65 4.45 -5.39
N LYS A 80 3.45 3.68 -6.47
CA LYS A 80 2.14 3.47 -7.10
C LYS A 80 1.16 2.83 -6.12
N ILE A 81 1.58 1.76 -5.43
CA ILE A 81 0.76 1.09 -4.41
C ILE A 81 0.45 2.04 -3.25
N ALA A 82 1.40 2.84 -2.80
CA ALA A 82 1.19 3.81 -1.73
C ALA A 82 0.10 4.84 -2.10
N ARG A 83 0.14 5.42 -3.32
CA ARG A 83 -0.92 6.32 -3.82
C ARG A 83 -2.28 5.62 -3.90
N PHE A 84 -2.32 4.41 -4.43
CA PHE A 84 -3.53 3.61 -4.51
C PHE A 84 -4.16 3.40 -3.13
N ARG A 85 -3.36 2.96 -2.15
CA ARG A 85 -3.83 2.78 -0.75
C ARG A 85 -4.34 4.09 -0.15
N ARG A 86 -3.71 5.21 -0.46
CA ARG A 86 -4.16 6.54 -0.03
C ARG A 86 -5.50 6.91 -0.66
N ALA A 87 -5.70 6.67 -1.96
CA ALA A 87 -6.98 6.87 -2.62
C ALA A 87 -8.10 6.01 -2.01
N MET A 88 -7.79 4.75 -1.68
CA MET A 88 -8.71 3.86 -0.97
C MET A 88 -9.09 4.41 0.42
N LYS A 89 -8.11 4.88 1.18
CA LYS A 89 -8.35 5.52 2.49
C LYS A 89 -9.23 6.76 2.36
N GLN A 90 -8.96 7.62 1.39
CA GLN A 90 -9.75 8.84 1.15
C GLN A 90 -11.19 8.52 0.75
N ARG A 91 -11.39 7.52 -0.11
CA ARG A 91 -12.73 7.06 -0.49
C ARG A 91 -13.52 6.56 0.72
N ARG A 92 -12.88 5.79 1.60
CA ARG A 92 -13.49 5.26 2.83
C ARG A 92 -13.88 6.37 3.82
N LEU A 93 -13.03 7.39 3.98
CA LEU A 93 -13.24 8.49 4.96
C LEU A 93 -14.27 9.53 4.50
N LYS A 94 -14.39 9.78 3.19
CA LYS A 94 -15.23 10.87 2.65
C LYS A 94 -16.62 10.44 2.18
N PHE A 95 -17.09 9.25 2.56
CA PHE A 95 -18.39 8.69 2.19
C PHE A 95 -18.70 8.64 0.67
N SER A 96 -19.76 7.92 0.30
CA SER A 96 -20.12 7.47 -1.04
C SER A 96 -20.13 8.48 -2.19
N ASN A 97 -20.09 9.80 -1.92
CA ASN A 97 -20.27 10.87 -2.93
C ASN A 97 -18.99 11.65 -3.26
N ALA A 98 -17.80 11.20 -2.85
CA ALA A 98 -16.58 11.95 -3.17
C ALA A 98 -16.30 11.89 -4.68
N ASN A 99 -16.19 13.08 -5.29
CA ASN A 99 -15.78 13.23 -6.68
C ASN A 99 -14.39 12.62 -6.91
N LEU A 100 -14.21 11.84 -7.98
CA LEU A 100 -12.93 11.23 -8.35
C LEU A 100 -11.79 12.25 -8.46
N THR A 101 -12.10 13.48 -8.87
CA THR A 101 -11.13 14.58 -8.91
C THR A 101 -10.62 14.93 -7.52
N ALA A 102 -11.50 15.03 -6.54
CA ALA A 102 -11.12 15.30 -5.16
C ALA A 102 -10.28 14.16 -4.55
N ILE A 103 -10.62 12.90 -4.88
CA ILE A 103 -9.84 11.73 -4.48
C ILE A 103 -8.45 11.76 -5.13
N SER A 104 -8.36 12.06 -6.44
CA SER A 104 -7.07 12.09 -7.13
C SER A 104 -6.11 13.12 -6.53
N HIS A 105 -6.58 14.32 -6.25
CA HIS A 105 -5.78 15.35 -5.59
C HIS A 105 -5.37 14.96 -4.16
N SER A 106 -6.29 14.43 -3.36
CA SER A 106 -5.98 14.03 -1.98
C SER A 106 -5.13 12.77 -1.85
N ALA A 107 -4.94 12.02 -2.94
CA ALA A 107 -4.10 10.84 -3.01
C ALA A 107 -2.80 11.06 -3.81
N ASP A 108 -2.42 12.32 -4.06
CA ASP A 108 -1.18 12.74 -4.74
C ASP A 108 -1.03 12.23 -6.17
N TYR A 109 -2.12 12.10 -6.87
CA TYR A 109 -2.07 11.96 -8.31
C TYR A 109 -1.95 13.33 -8.97
N PHE A 110 -1.17 13.40 -10.05
CA PHE A 110 -1.04 14.61 -10.83
C PHE A 110 -2.40 15.04 -11.43
N ASP A 111 -3.14 14.07 -11.93
CA ASP A 111 -4.48 14.24 -12.48
C ASP A 111 -5.30 12.95 -12.37
N GLN A 112 -6.56 13.03 -12.76
CA GLN A 112 -7.48 11.88 -12.77
C GLN A 112 -7.03 10.79 -13.75
N SER A 113 -6.42 11.14 -14.88
CA SER A 113 -5.94 10.18 -15.87
C SER A 113 -4.79 9.34 -15.33
N HIS A 114 -3.90 9.95 -14.56
CA HIS A 114 -2.84 9.25 -13.85
C HIS A 114 -3.42 8.25 -12.83
N MET A 115 -4.42 8.67 -12.05
CA MET A 115 -5.13 7.76 -11.13
C MET A 115 -5.77 6.58 -11.86
N ILE A 116 -6.46 6.83 -12.98
CA ILE A 116 -7.09 5.78 -13.80
C ILE A 116 -6.06 4.76 -14.29
N LYS A 117 -4.91 5.22 -14.78
CA LYS A 117 -3.82 4.34 -15.23
C LYS A 117 -3.28 3.47 -14.10
N ASP A 118 -3.03 4.06 -12.93
CA ASP A 118 -2.54 3.31 -11.77
C ASP A 118 -3.56 2.28 -11.28
N PHE A 119 -4.85 2.65 -11.20
CA PHE A 119 -5.93 1.72 -10.82
C PHE A 119 -6.04 0.54 -11.79
N LYS A 120 -6.11 0.81 -13.10
CA LYS A 120 -6.15 -0.26 -14.12
C LYS A 120 -4.94 -1.18 -14.03
N SER A 121 -3.75 -0.62 -13.80
CA SER A 121 -2.52 -1.41 -13.67
C SER A 121 -2.48 -2.30 -12.42
N LEU A 122 -3.14 -1.91 -11.34
CA LEU A 122 -3.13 -2.65 -10.07
C LEU A 122 -4.32 -3.59 -9.88
N THR A 123 -5.48 -3.26 -10.49
CA THR A 123 -6.75 -3.92 -10.22
C THR A 123 -7.47 -4.41 -11.48
N SER A 124 -6.96 -4.10 -12.65
CA SER A 124 -7.61 -4.27 -13.97
C SER A 124 -8.87 -3.40 -14.17
N PHE A 125 -9.34 -2.68 -13.16
CA PHE A 125 -10.52 -1.83 -13.22
C PHE A 125 -10.18 -0.34 -13.16
N ALA A 126 -11.02 0.49 -13.79
CA ALA A 126 -11.01 1.93 -13.56
C ALA A 126 -11.55 2.26 -12.15
N PRO A 127 -11.20 3.43 -11.55
CA PRO A 127 -11.60 3.77 -10.18
C PRO A 127 -13.12 3.69 -9.93
N LYS A 128 -13.93 4.18 -10.86
CA LYS A 128 -15.39 4.23 -10.69
C LYS A 128 -16.02 2.83 -10.56
N PRO A 129 -15.87 1.90 -11.53
CA PRO A 129 -16.36 0.53 -11.36
C PRO A 129 -15.68 -0.20 -10.19
N PHE A 130 -14.40 0.04 -9.95
CA PHE A 130 -13.72 -0.55 -8.80
C PHE A 130 -14.39 -0.15 -7.48
N PHE A 131 -14.64 1.15 -7.26
CA PHE A 131 -15.31 1.62 -6.05
C PHE A 131 -16.76 1.16 -5.93
N SER A 132 -17.47 0.97 -7.05
CA SER A 132 -18.84 0.43 -7.03
C SER A 132 -18.89 -1.03 -6.59
N ASN A 133 -17.89 -1.82 -6.99
CA ASN A 133 -17.81 -3.24 -6.64
C ASN A 133 -17.31 -3.50 -5.21
N ILE A 134 -16.71 -2.49 -4.56
CA ILE A 134 -16.17 -2.59 -3.20
C ILE A 134 -17.12 -1.99 -2.15
N SER A 135 -18.30 -1.55 -2.52
CA SER A 135 -19.29 -0.99 -1.57
C SER A 135 -19.68 -1.92 -0.41
N SER A 136 -19.35 -3.21 -0.51
CA SER A 136 -19.54 -4.21 0.55
C SER A 136 -18.41 -4.30 1.59
N LEU A 137 -17.40 -3.43 1.54
CA LEU A 137 -16.31 -3.38 2.55
C LEU A 137 -16.72 -2.61 3.83
N GLU A 138 -18.00 -2.54 4.15
CA GLU A 138 -18.51 -1.66 5.21
C GLU A 138 -18.14 -2.08 6.64
N ASN A 139 -17.61 -3.27 6.89
CA ASN A 139 -17.35 -3.75 8.25
C ASN A 139 -15.88 -4.12 8.55
N GLY A 140 -14.93 -3.48 7.89
CA GLY A 140 -13.51 -3.71 8.20
C GLY A 140 -12.95 -5.07 7.72
N ARG A 141 -13.77 -5.90 7.10
CA ARG A 141 -13.34 -7.16 6.47
C ARG A 141 -12.84 -6.89 5.07
N ILE A 142 -11.62 -7.33 4.79
CA ILE A 142 -11.08 -7.38 3.43
C ILE A 142 -11.80 -8.52 2.71
N THR A 143 -12.74 -8.20 1.84
CA THR A 143 -13.32 -9.19 0.93
C THR A 143 -12.40 -9.31 -0.27
N TRP A 144 -11.68 -10.39 -0.36
CA TRP A 144 -10.92 -10.73 -1.56
C TRP A 144 -11.91 -11.16 -2.64
N MET A 145 -12.03 -10.37 -3.70
CA MET A 145 -12.69 -10.84 -4.92
C MET A 145 -11.63 -11.58 -5.75
N PHE A 146 -11.73 -12.89 -5.76
CA PHE A 146 -11.09 -13.70 -6.81
C PHE A 146 -12.03 -13.70 -8.01
N LEU A 147 -11.55 -13.18 -9.13
CA LEU A 147 -12.19 -13.34 -10.44
C LEU A 147 -11.70 -14.63 -11.07
#